data_e31fa7641c89b9acb5d80872d14d06cc
#
_entry.id   e31fa7641c89b9acb5d80872d14d06cc
#
_cell.length_a   1.000
_cell.length_b   1.000
_cell.length_c   1.000
_cell.angle_alpha   90.00
_cell.angle_beta   90.00
_cell.angle_gamma   90.00
#
_symmetry.space_group_name_H-M   'P 1'
#
loop_
_entity.id
_entity.type
_entity.pdbx_description
1 polymer ?
#
loop_
_entity_poly.entity_id
_entity_poly.type
_entity_poly.pdbx_seq_one_letter_code
_entity_poly.pdbx_strand_id
1 'polypeptide(L)'
;RGFRYRLNHPRLPGKPDIVLRKYRTCILVNGCFWHGHEGCKYYVVPKSNTGFWMEKIRRNRERDHEVLHRLAEMGWHTIVIWECELKPAVREKTLESLAFTLNHIYLEDHHIRRYELPEDVPEMVAEPEAERREE
;
A
#
# COMPACT_ATOMS: atom_id res chain seq x y z
N ARG A 1 -6.14 -14.41 3.06
CA ARG A 1 -6.68 -13.67 4.20
C ARG A 1 -8.07 -13.11 3.95
N GLY A 2 -8.66 -13.52 2.86
CA GLY A 2 -10.06 -13.18 2.61
C GLY A 2 -10.31 -11.82 1.99
N PHE A 3 -9.27 -11.13 1.55
CA PHE A 3 -9.45 -9.84 0.92
C PHE A 3 -9.66 -10.01 -0.58
N ARG A 4 -10.60 -9.24 -1.13
CA ARG A 4 -10.84 -9.23 -2.56
C ARG A 4 -9.95 -8.18 -3.21
N TYR A 5 -9.28 -8.55 -4.30
CA TYR A 5 -8.30 -7.65 -4.90
C TYR A 5 -8.22 -7.87 -6.40
N ARG A 6 -7.57 -6.92 -7.08
CA ARG A 6 -7.30 -7.00 -8.50
C ARG A 6 -5.81 -6.78 -8.72
N LEU A 7 -5.22 -7.59 -9.61
CA LEU A 7 -3.80 -7.50 -9.87
C LEU A 7 -3.51 -6.59 -11.06
N ASN A 8 -2.42 -5.81 -10.93
CA ASN A 8 -1.84 -5.02 -12.03
C ASN A 8 -2.90 -4.23 -12.81
N HIS A 9 -3.65 -3.39 -12.08
CA HIS A 9 -4.72 -2.61 -12.69
C HIS A 9 -4.13 -1.66 -13.74
N PRO A 10 -4.45 -1.83 -15.03
CA PRO A 10 -3.74 -1.08 -16.08
C PRO A 10 -4.17 0.37 -16.20
N ARG A 11 -5.31 0.74 -15.65
CA ARG A 11 -5.81 2.10 -15.79
C ARG A 11 -5.38 3.05 -14.70
N LEU A 12 -4.77 2.52 -13.64
CA LEU A 12 -4.32 3.37 -12.56
C LEU A 12 -2.86 3.77 -12.75
N PRO A 13 -2.49 4.97 -12.30
CA PRO A 13 -1.09 5.40 -12.40
C PRO A 13 -0.17 4.38 -11.75
N GLY A 14 0.94 4.04 -12.44
CA GLY A 14 1.91 3.11 -11.90
C GLY A 14 1.51 1.66 -11.95
N LYS A 15 0.32 1.36 -12.45
CA LYS A 15 -0.17 -0.03 -12.53
C LYS A 15 0.08 -0.77 -11.22
N PRO A 16 -0.59 -0.36 -10.15
CA PRO A 16 -0.35 -0.97 -8.85
C PRO A 16 -0.44 -2.49 -8.89
N ASP A 17 0.40 -3.14 -8.12
CA ASP A 17 0.45 -4.59 -8.09
C ASP A 17 -0.86 -5.18 -7.59
N ILE A 18 -1.44 -4.56 -6.56
CA ILE A 18 -2.69 -5.06 -5.98
C ILE A 18 -3.61 -3.86 -5.72
N VAL A 19 -4.88 -4.01 -6.09
CA VAL A 19 -5.88 -2.97 -5.86
C VAL A 19 -7.03 -3.58 -5.07
N LEU A 20 -7.35 -2.95 -3.93
CA LEU A 20 -8.47 -3.37 -3.10
C LEU A 20 -9.51 -2.24 -3.11
N ARG A 21 -10.53 -2.42 -3.92
CA ARG A 21 -11.49 -1.35 -4.15
C ARG A 21 -12.31 -1.01 -2.91
N LYS A 22 -12.68 -2.01 -2.15
CA LYS A 22 -13.47 -1.76 -0.94
C LYS A 22 -12.72 -0.86 0.03
N TYR A 23 -11.41 -0.98 0.04
CA TYR A 23 -10.56 -0.20 0.95
C TYR A 23 -10.00 1.04 0.29
N ARG A 24 -10.30 1.24 -0.99
CA ARG A 24 -9.74 2.35 -1.76
C ARG A 24 -8.23 2.40 -1.61
N THR A 25 -7.61 1.25 -1.67
CA THR A 25 -6.18 1.13 -1.41
C THR A 25 -5.47 0.40 -2.53
N CYS A 26 -4.33 0.94 -2.90
CA CYS A 26 -3.43 0.33 -3.87
C CYS A 26 -2.18 -0.11 -3.13
N ILE A 27 -1.68 -1.29 -3.46
CA ILE A 27 -0.45 -1.81 -2.87
C ILE A 27 0.59 -1.91 -3.96
N LEU A 28 1.74 -1.29 -3.70
CA LEU A 28 2.88 -1.31 -4.61
C LEU A 28 3.99 -2.11 -3.96
N VAL A 29 4.49 -3.12 -4.68
CA VAL A 29 5.61 -3.93 -4.19
C VAL A 29 6.87 -3.45 -4.89
N ASN A 30 7.77 -2.84 -4.13
CA ASN A 30 8.98 -2.25 -4.69
C ASN A 30 10.20 -3.13 -4.46
N GLY A 31 10.98 -3.35 -5.52
CA GLY A 31 12.27 -4.00 -5.38
C GLY A 31 13.23 -3.06 -4.68
N CYS A 32 13.96 -3.56 -3.70
CA CYS A 32 14.78 -2.71 -2.86
C CYS A 32 15.89 -1.99 -3.65
N PHE A 33 16.52 -2.68 -4.57
CA PHE A 33 17.58 -2.06 -5.35
C PHE A 33 17.02 -1.02 -6.32
N TRP A 34 16.02 -1.42 -7.10
CA TRP A 34 15.54 -0.56 -8.18
C TRP A 34 14.88 0.73 -7.70
N HIS A 35 14.34 0.72 -6.50
CA HIS A 35 13.66 1.88 -5.94
C HIS A 35 14.47 2.54 -4.84
N GLY A 36 15.70 2.09 -4.62
CA GLY A 36 16.61 2.76 -3.69
C GLY A 36 16.12 2.72 -2.25
N HIS A 37 15.83 1.54 -1.74
CA HIS A 37 15.34 1.40 -0.36
C HIS A 37 16.45 1.72 0.62
N GLU A 38 16.43 2.91 1.19
CA GLU A 38 17.50 3.38 2.06
C GLU A 38 17.60 2.55 3.33
N GLY A 39 18.85 2.33 3.78
CA GLY A 39 19.09 1.57 4.98
C GLY A 39 18.92 0.08 4.82
N CYS A 40 18.67 -0.38 3.60
CA CYS A 40 18.41 -1.79 3.35
C CYS A 40 19.65 -2.45 2.76
N LYS A 41 19.97 -3.65 3.26
CA LYS A 41 21.17 -4.35 2.76
C LYS A 41 21.07 -4.74 1.31
N TYR A 42 19.87 -4.77 0.76
CA TYR A 42 19.69 -5.11 -0.65
C TYR A 42 19.86 -3.92 -1.57
N TYR A 43 20.03 -2.72 -1.02
CA TYR A 43 20.28 -1.54 -1.81
C TYR A 43 21.77 -1.23 -1.76
N VAL A 44 22.50 -1.84 -2.69
CA VAL A 44 23.95 -1.62 -2.80
C VAL A 44 24.23 -1.23 -4.23
N VAL A 45 24.71 0.01 -4.40
CA VAL A 45 25.00 0.52 -5.73
C VAL A 45 26.30 -0.13 -6.24
N PRO A 46 26.28 -0.72 -7.44
CA PRO A 46 27.48 -1.34 -7.98
C PRO A 46 28.61 -0.32 -8.11
N LYS A 47 29.84 -0.77 -7.94
CA LYS A 47 30.98 0.11 -8.04
C LYS A 47 31.28 0.51 -9.46
N SER A 48 30.96 -0.34 -10.43
CA SER A 48 31.16 0.05 -11.83
C SER A 48 29.90 0.73 -12.32
N ASN A 49 30.09 1.79 -13.11
CA ASN A 49 28.97 2.58 -13.65
C ASN A 49 28.10 3.16 -12.54
N THR A 50 28.73 3.57 -11.45
CA THR A 50 28.00 4.10 -10.30
C THR A 50 27.09 5.25 -10.70
N GLY A 51 27.60 6.17 -11.52
CA GLY A 51 26.80 7.32 -11.94
C GLY A 51 25.56 6.91 -12.70
N PHE A 52 25.67 5.90 -13.57
CA PHE A 52 24.55 5.40 -14.34
C PHE A 52 23.47 4.86 -13.40
N TRP A 53 23.87 4.02 -12.44
CA TRP A 53 22.92 3.41 -11.53
C TRP A 53 22.27 4.43 -10.61
N MET A 54 23.05 5.38 -10.12
CA MET A 54 22.47 6.38 -9.23
C MET A 54 21.45 7.24 -9.95
N GLU A 55 21.73 7.58 -11.21
CA GLU A 55 20.77 8.37 -11.97
C GLU A 55 19.51 7.58 -12.28
N LYS A 56 19.65 6.30 -12.60
CA LYS A 56 18.50 5.46 -12.89
C LYS A 56 17.62 5.31 -11.65
N ILE A 57 18.23 5.10 -10.50
CA ILE A 57 17.47 4.95 -9.26
C ILE A 57 16.83 6.27 -8.89
N ARG A 58 17.51 7.39 -9.11
CA ARG A 58 16.93 8.69 -8.83
C ARG A 58 15.65 8.90 -9.66
N ARG A 59 15.69 8.56 -10.93
CA ARG A 59 14.52 8.68 -11.78
C ARG A 59 13.40 7.75 -11.34
N ASN A 60 13.75 6.56 -10.90
CA ASN A 60 12.73 5.63 -10.40
C ASN A 60 12.05 6.21 -9.17
N ARG A 61 12.82 6.83 -8.27
CA ARG A 61 12.26 7.45 -7.08
C ARG A 61 11.34 8.60 -7.43
N GLU A 62 11.74 9.41 -8.39
CA GLU A 62 10.90 10.53 -8.81
C GLU A 62 9.58 10.02 -9.40
N ARG A 63 9.66 8.98 -10.19
CA ARG A 63 8.45 8.38 -10.76
C ARG A 63 7.56 7.81 -9.66
N ASP A 64 8.18 7.19 -8.64
CA ASP A 64 7.43 6.67 -7.52
C ASP A 64 6.66 7.78 -6.82
N HIS A 65 7.32 8.90 -6.57
CA HIS A 65 6.65 10.02 -5.91
C HIS A 65 5.49 10.54 -6.74
N GLU A 66 5.68 10.63 -8.03
CA GLU A 66 4.62 11.11 -8.91
C GLU A 66 3.44 10.16 -8.90
N VAL A 67 3.71 8.86 -8.95
CA VAL A 67 2.65 7.87 -8.92
C VAL A 67 1.85 7.96 -7.62
N LEU A 68 2.56 8.06 -6.49
CA LEU A 68 1.88 8.19 -5.21
C LEU A 68 1.00 9.43 -5.17
N HIS A 69 1.52 10.52 -5.68
CA HIS A 69 0.79 11.79 -5.69
C HIS A 69 -0.48 11.68 -6.54
N ARG A 70 -0.36 11.09 -7.74
CA ARG A 70 -1.48 10.97 -8.64
C ARG A 70 -2.56 10.04 -8.08
N LEU A 71 -2.15 8.95 -7.45
CA LEU A 71 -3.11 8.04 -6.83
C LEU A 71 -3.83 8.72 -5.69
N ALA A 72 -3.12 9.52 -4.91
CA ALA A 72 -3.74 10.26 -3.81
C ALA A 72 -4.77 11.25 -4.34
N GLU A 73 -4.45 11.92 -5.45
CA GLU A 73 -5.38 12.87 -6.04
C GLU A 73 -6.65 12.19 -6.53
N MET A 74 -6.54 10.93 -6.90
CA MET A 74 -7.70 10.16 -7.35
C MET A 74 -8.49 9.55 -6.19
N GLY A 75 -8.06 9.82 -4.97
CA GLY A 75 -8.77 9.33 -3.80
C GLY A 75 -8.34 7.96 -3.33
N TRP A 76 -7.18 7.50 -3.74
CA TRP A 76 -6.66 6.21 -3.34
C TRP A 76 -5.66 6.33 -2.22
N HIS A 77 -5.74 5.41 -1.26
CA HIS A 77 -4.68 5.23 -0.29
C HIS A 77 -3.62 4.35 -0.92
N THR A 78 -2.38 4.52 -0.52
CA THR A 78 -1.28 3.77 -1.12
C THR A 78 -0.43 3.15 -0.02
N ILE A 79 -0.12 1.88 -0.19
CA ILE A 79 0.76 1.17 0.72
C ILE A 79 1.90 0.62 -0.10
N VAL A 80 3.14 0.92 0.32
CA VAL A 80 4.32 0.42 -0.35
C VAL A 80 4.92 -0.70 0.49
N ILE A 81 5.10 -1.86 -0.13
CA ILE A 81 5.74 -2.99 0.53
C ILE A 81 7.05 -3.23 -0.18
N TRP A 82 8.13 -3.32 0.59
CA TRP A 82 9.44 -3.55 0.02
C TRP A 82 9.74 -5.03 -0.09
N GLU A 83 10.53 -5.38 -1.09
CA GLU A 83 10.86 -6.77 -1.34
C GLU A 83 11.46 -7.44 -0.11
N CYS A 84 12.27 -6.72 0.64
CA CYS A 84 12.89 -7.30 1.83
C CYS A 84 11.86 -7.67 2.91
N GLU A 85 10.71 -7.01 2.89
CA GLU A 85 9.66 -7.29 3.86
C GLU A 85 8.88 -8.56 3.54
N LEU A 86 9.08 -9.11 2.35
CA LEU A 86 8.39 -10.33 1.94
C LEU A 86 9.29 -11.55 2.02
N LYS A 87 10.49 -11.41 2.58
CA LYS A 87 11.35 -12.55 2.78
C LYS A 87 10.72 -13.51 3.78
N PRO A 88 10.99 -14.82 3.65
CA PRO A 88 10.30 -15.80 4.50
C PRO A 88 10.35 -15.51 5.98
N ALA A 89 11.45 -14.98 6.48
CA ALA A 89 11.60 -14.75 7.92
C ALA A 89 10.63 -13.71 8.45
N VAL A 90 10.20 -12.75 7.63
CA VAL A 90 9.35 -11.65 8.11
C VAL A 90 8.03 -11.55 7.36
N ARG A 91 7.79 -12.42 6.40
CA ARG A 91 6.61 -12.33 5.55
C ARG A 91 5.30 -12.31 6.31
N GLU A 92 5.14 -13.25 7.25
CA GLU A 92 3.90 -13.32 8.00
C GLU A 92 3.63 -12.07 8.79
N LYS A 93 4.67 -11.52 9.39
CA LYS A 93 4.52 -10.30 10.15
C LYS A 93 4.11 -9.15 9.24
N THR A 94 4.69 -9.09 8.05
CA THR A 94 4.34 -8.06 7.09
C THR A 94 2.89 -8.19 6.66
N LEU A 95 2.42 -9.40 6.40
CA LEU A 95 1.04 -9.61 5.98
C LEU A 95 0.06 -9.29 7.09
N GLU A 96 0.40 -9.60 8.34
CA GLU A 96 -0.45 -9.25 9.46
C GLU A 96 -0.55 -7.75 9.62
N SER A 97 0.58 -7.07 9.49
CA SER A 97 0.60 -5.62 9.57
C SER A 97 -0.22 -5.00 8.45
N LEU A 98 -0.13 -5.57 7.26
CA LEU A 98 -0.90 -5.09 6.12
C LEU A 98 -2.39 -5.24 6.38
N ALA A 99 -2.82 -6.40 6.87
CA ALA A 99 -4.23 -6.61 7.14
C ALA A 99 -4.73 -5.62 8.20
N PHE A 100 -3.94 -5.38 9.22
CA PHE A 100 -4.30 -4.42 10.25
C PHE A 100 -4.44 -3.02 9.65
N THR A 101 -3.50 -2.63 8.80
CA THR A 101 -3.54 -1.33 8.18
C THR A 101 -4.76 -1.17 7.28
N LEU A 102 -5.10 -2.19 6.51
CA LEU A 102 -6.27 -2.12 5.64
C LEU A 102 -7.54 -1.92 6.44
N ASN A 103 -7.68 -2.66 7.54
CA ASN A 103 -8.85 -2.51 8.38
C ASN A 103 -8.91 -1.13 9.00
N HIS A 104 -7.75 -0.60 9.38
CA HIS A 104 -7.69 0.75 9.95
C HIS A 104 -8.12 1.80 8.92
N ILE A 105 -7.64 1.66 7.70
CA ILE A 105 -8.01 2.58 6.62
C ILE A 105 -9.51 2.55 6.40
N TYR A 106 -10.10 1.37 6.37
CA TYR A 106 -11.52 1.25 6.15
C TYR A 106 -12.31 1.97 7.25
N LEU A 107 -11.90 1.77 8.49
CA LEU A 107 -12.57 2.41 9.60
C LEU A 107 -12.43 3.93 9.56
N GLU A 108 -11.26 4.41 9.20
CA GLU A 108 -11.04 5.84 9.11
C GLU A 108 -11.88 6.48 8.00
N ASP A 109 -11.98 5.81 6.86
CA ASP A 109 -12.77 6.34 5.76
C ASP A 109 -14.24 6.44 6.10
N HIS A 110 -14.71 5.66 7.06
CA HIS A 110 -16.11 5.67 7.46
C HIS A 110 -16.31 6.37 8.80
N HIS A 111 -15.27 7.02 9.28
CA HIS A 111 -15.32 7.65 10.59
C HIS A 111 -16.38 8.75 10.67
N ILE A 112 -16.46 9.60 9.66
CA ILE A 112 -17.39 10.72 9.66
C ILE A 112 -18.83 10.23 9.74
N ARG A 113 -19.12 9.15 9.05
CA ARG A 113 -20.46 8.59 9.10
C ARG A 113 -20.88 8.26 10.51
N ARG A 114 -19.95 7.68 11.28
CA ARG A 114 -20.27 7.33 12.66
C ARG A 114 -20.63 8.54 13.48
N TYR A 115 -19.90 9.62 13.25
CA TYR A 115 -20.17 10.83 13.99
C TYR A 115 -21.51 11.44 13.64
N GLU A 116 -22.03 11.14 12.49
CA GLU A 116 -23.32 11.65 12.08
C GLU A 116 -24.45 10.81 12.62
N LEU A 117 -24.16 9.67 13.21
CA LEU A 117 -25.18 8.83 13.77
C LEU A 117 -25.56 9.31 15.17
N PRO A 118 -26.80 9.03 15.59
CA PRO A 118 -27.19 9.36 16.96
C PRO A 118 -26.26 8.71 17.96
N GLU A 119 -26.08 9.36 19.06
CA GLU A 119 -25.13 8.88 20.04
C GLU A 119 -25.49 7.55 20.64
N ASP A 120 -26.76 7.21 20.57
CA ASP A 120 -27.21 5.97 21.15
C ASP A 120 -27.02 4.79 20.21
N VAL A 121 -26.29 4.97 19.12
CA VAL A 121 -26.08 3.91 18.16
C VAL A 121 -24.60 3.57 18.04
N PRO A 122 -23.83 3.62 19.09
CA PRO A 122 -22.40 3.33 18.99
C PRO A 122 -22.11 1.87 18.71
N GLU A 123 -23.01 1.01 19.09
CA GLU A 123 -22.81 -0.42 18.87
C GLU A 123 -22.77 -0.77 17.41
N MET A 124 -23.31 0.09 16.60
CA MET A 124 -23.29 -0.13 15.16
C MET A 124 -21.89 -0.25 14.61
N VAL A 125 -20.93 0.17 15.41
CA VAL A 125 -19.56 0.07 14.98
C VAL A 125 -19.17 -1.33 14.56
N ALA A 126 -19.88 -2.30 15.02
CA ALA A 126 -19.58 -3.68 14.67
C ALA A 126 -19.89 -3.98 13.22
N GLU A 127 -20.78 -3.22 12.62
CA GLU A 127 -21.18 -3.51 11.25
C GLU A 127 -20.04 -3.53 10.25
N PRO A 128 -19.08 -2.64 10.35
CA PRO A 128 -17.99 -2.68 9.37
C PRO A 128 -17.31 -4.04 9.29
N GLU A 129 -17.28 -4.76 10.38
CA GLU A 129 -16.66 -6.09 10.35
C GLU A 129 -17.45 -7.06 9.51
N ALA A 130 -18.75 -6.98 9.57
CA ALA A 130 -19.58 -7.84 8.76
C ALA A 130 -19.33 -7.55 7.29
N GLU A 131 -19.18 -6.30 6.92
CA GLU A 131 -18.94 -5.93 5.56
C GLU A 131 -17.62 -6.48 5.07
N ARG A 132 -16.63 -6.46 5.93
CA ARG A 132 -15.31 -6.96 5.52
C ARG A 132 -15.35 -8.43 5.19
N ARG A 133 -16.17 -9.17 5.89
CA ARG A 133 -16.24 -10.61 5.64
C ARG A 133 -16.87 -10.93 4.31
N GLU A 134 -17.58 -10.02 3.74
CA GLU A 134 -18.19 -10.24 2.45
C GLU A 134 -17.17 -10.16 1.33
N GLU A 135 -15.98 -9.72 1.66
CA GLU A 135 -14.92 -9.70 0.68
C GLU A 135 -14.52 -11.10 0.29
#